data_fc9cc3beb45b810394ba0621ff34d8ad
#
_entry.id   fc9cc3beb45b810394ba0621ff34d8ad
#
_cell.length_a   1.000
_cell.length_b   1.000
_cell.length_c   1.000
_cell.angle_alpha   90.00
_cell.angle_beta   90.00
_cell.angle_gamma   90.00
#
_symmetry.space_group_name_H-M   'P 1'
#
loop_
_entity.id
_entity.type
_entity.pdbx_description
1 polymer ?
#
loop_
_entity_poly.entity_id
_entity_poly.type
_entity_poly.pdbx_seq_one_letter_code
_entity_poly.pdbx_strand_id
1 'polypeptide(L)'
;MSTIFISLSFWGWGGEDDEFYMRLKKNGFEPTNLRINQGMYRALSHPPVIENEDRFKVLKESQKRVNPLGLKECRYNVTDIIQTELFTHIKVMLG
;
A
#
# COMPACT_ATOMS: atom_id res chain seq x y z
N MET A 1 14.05 -15.16 -0.93
CA MET A 1 12.83 -14.69 -0.22
C MET A 1 12.23 -13.54 -1.01
N SER A 2 11.01 -13.67 -1.49
CA SER A 2 10.31 -12.57 -2.16
C SER A 2 9.75 -11.61 -1.12
N THR A 3 10.04 -10.34 -1.25
CA THR A 3 9.47 -9.31 -0.39
C THR A 3 8.09 -8.91 -0.93
N ILE A 4 7.07 -9.04 -0.10
CA ILE A 4 5.72 -8.61 -0.45
C ILE A 4 5.47 -7.24 0.18
N PHE A 5 5.09 -6.28 -0.63
CA PHE A 5 4.84 -4.91 -0.22
C PHE A 5 3.70 -4.31 -1.05
N ILE A 6 3.17 -3.18 -0.59
CA ILE A 6 2.11 -2.46 -1.32
C ILE A 6 2.67 -1.89 -2.62
N SER A 7 1.95 -2.11 -3.72
CA SER A 7 2.34 -1.64 -5.05
C SER A 7 2.30 -0.10 -5.15
N LEU A 8 3.28 0.47 -5.85
CA LEU A 8 3.31 1.91 -6.15
C LEU A 8 2.49 2.30 -7.40
N SER A 9 1.76 1.35 -7.98
CA SER A 9 0.95 1.59 -9.18
C SER A 9 -0.40 2.25 -8.90
N PHE A 10 -0.81 2.31 -7.63
CA PHE A 10 -2.14 2.81 -7.25
C PHE A 10 -2.05 4.23 -6.71
N TRP A 11 -2.74 5.14 -7.38
CA TRP A 11 -2.84 6.53 -7.01
C TRP A 11 -4.30 6.92 -6.80
N GLY A 12 -4.56 7.75 -5.82
CA GLY A 12 -5.92 8.07 -5.40
C GLY A 12 -6.57 6.92 -4.62
N TRP A 13 -7.86 6.98 -4.45
CA TRP A 13 -8.59 5.99 -3.64
C TRP A 13 -9.00 4.76 -4.46
N GLY A 14 -8.65 3.61 -3.97
CA GLY A 14 -9.21 2.31 -4.35
C GLY A 14 -8.25 1.38 -5.08
N GLY A 15 -8.37 0.10 -4.76
CA GLY A 15 -7.71 -1.01 -5.45
C GLY A 15 -6.39 -1.49 -4.85
N GLU A 16 -5.68 -0.68 -4.07
CA GLU A 16 -4.35 -1.04 -3.53
C GLU A 16 -4.40 -2.18 -2.50
N ASP A 17 -5.40 -2.18 -1.66
CA ASP A 17 -5.62 -3.22 -0.66
C ASP A 17 -6.10 -4.53 -1.30
N ASP A 18 -7.01 -4.46 -2.26
CA ASP A 18 -7.46 -5.61 -3.02
C ASP A 18 -6.30 -6.26 -3.79
N GLU A 19 -5.46 -5.46 -4.43
CA GLU A 19 -4.28 -5.93 -5.13
C GLU A 19 -3.29 -6.61 -4.17
N PHE A 20 -3.03 -5.99 -3.03
CA PHE A 20 -2.15 -6.55 -2.01
C PHE A 20 -2.67 -7.89 -1.47
N TYR A 21 -3.97 -7.96 -1.19
CA TYR A 21 -4.62 -9.20 -0.75
C TYR A 21 -4.49 -10.30 -1.80
N MET A 22 -4.76 -10.00 -3.06
CA MET A 22 -4.63 -10.97 -4.16
C MET A 22 -3.19 -11.48 -4.30
N ARG A 23 -2.18 -10.62 -4.16
CA ARG A 23 -0.77 -11.05 -4.20
C ARG A 23 -0.38 -11.92 -3.01
N LEU A 24 -0.88 -11.62 -1.82
CA LEU A 24 -0.68 -12.48 -0.65
C LEU A 24 -1.20 -13.88 -0.92
N LYS A 25 -2.43 -14.00 -1.39
CA LYS A 25 -3.07 -15.28 -1.74
C LYS A 25 -2.29 -16.02 -2.82
N LYS A 26 -1.89 -15.32 -3.86
CA LYS A 26 -1.12 -15.90 -4.99
C LYS A 26 0.24 -16.45 -4.56
N ASN A 27 0.84 -15.85 -3.53
CA ASN A 27 2.13 -16.30 -2.97
C ASN A 27 1.99 -17.28 -1.79
N GLY A 28 0.81 -17.84 -1.57
CA GLY A 28 0.56 -18.88 -0.56
C GLY A 28 0.32 -18.36 0.85
N PHE A 29 0.10 -17.07 1.03
CA PHE A 29 -0.24 -16.50 2.33
C PHE A 29 -1.75 -16.50 2.54
N GLU A 30 -2.19 -16.90 3.73
CA GLU A 30 -3.60 -16.86 4.14
C GLU A 30 -3.78 -15.77 5.20
N PRO A 31 -4.31 -14.59 4.82
CA PRO A 31 -4.61 -13.55 5.79
C PRO A 31 -5.63 -14.02 6.81
N THR A 32 -5.38 -13.74 8.08
CA THR A 32 -6.30 -14.07 9.17
C THR A 32 -6.86 -12.79 9.77
N ASN A 33 -8.11 -12.84 10.19
CA ASN A 33 -8.78 -11.72 10.85
C ASN A 33 -8.95 -12.00 12.35
N LEU A 34 -8.86 -10.94 13.13
CA LEU A 34 -9.22 -11.02 14.54
C LEU A 34 -10.73 -11.30 14.68
N ARG A 35 -11.12 -11.89 15.81
CA ARG A 35 -12.54 -12.03 16.15
C ARG A 35 -13.17 -10.63 16.26
N ILE A 36 -14.48 -10.55 15.99
CA ILE A 36 -15.21 -9.27 15.97
C ILE A 36 -14.96 -8.44 17.22
N ASN A 37 -15.01 -9.03 18.40
CA ASN A 37 -14.80 -8.35 19.67
C ASN A 37 -13.36 -7.90 19.95
N GLN A 38 -12.38 -8.41 19.19
CA GLN A 38 -10.97 -8.06 19.31
C GLN A 38 -10.50 -7.10 18.22
N GLY A 39 -11.17 -7.12 17.06
CA GLY A 39 -10.80 -6.34 15.88
C GLY A 39 -11.69 -5.14 15.60
N MET A 40 -12.61 -4.81 16.51
CA MET A 40 -13.52 -3.67 16.31
C MET A 40 -12.89 -2.35 16.74
N TYR A 41 -12.97 -1.38 15.85
CA TYR A 41 -12.60 0.02 16.11
C TYR A 41 -13.74 0.93 15.72
N ARG A 42 -13.93 2.01 16.48
CA ARG A 42 -14.91 3.02 16.12
C ARG A 42 -14.35 3.88 14.98
N ALA A 43 -14.99 3.84 13.83
CA ALA A 43 -14.65 4.73 12.73
C ALA A 43 -15.17 6.14 13.00
N LEU A 44 -14.31 7.14 12.78
CA LEU A 44 -14.71 8.54 12.83
C LEU A 44 -15.34 8.93 11.48
N SER A 45 -16.31 9.84 11.54
CA SER A 45 -16.89 10.42 10.32
C SER A 45 -15.84 11.21 9.54
N HIS A 46 -15.81 11.03 8.26
CA HIS A 46 -14.95 11.80 7.35
C HIS A 46 -15.71 12.12 6.05
N PRO A 47 -15.32 13.19 5.34
CA PRO A 47 -15.88 13.46 4.02
C PRO A 47 -15.64 12.30 3.05
N PRO A 48 -16.53 12.11 2.05
CA PRO A 48 -16.29 11.12 1.01
C PRO A 48 -14.97 11.38 0.29
N VAL A 49 -14.24 10.31 0.02
CA VAL A 49 -12.99 10.37 -0.74
C VAL A 49 -13.29 10.27 -2.23
N ILE A 50 -12.60 11.07 -3.03
CA ILE A 50 -12.72 10.99 -4.49
C ILE A 50 -12.09 9.66 -4.95
N GLU A 51 -12.89 8.82 -5.59
CA GLU A 51 -12.46 7.54 -6.12
C GLU A 51 -11.63 7.74 -7.39
N ASN A 52 -10.57 6.94 -7.54
CA ASN A 52 -9.88 6.86 -8.82
C ASN A 52 -10.76 6.05 -9.80
N GLU A 53 -11.19 6.68 -10.88
CA GLU A 53 -12.05 6.06 -11.89
C GLU A 53 -11.38 4.86 -12.56
N ASP A 54 -10.06 4.88 -12.68
CA ASP A 54 -9.27 3.81 -13.29
C ASP A 54 -8.88 2.69 -12.31
N ARG A 55 -9.34 2.70 -11.08
CA ARG A 55 -8.93 1.74 -10.04
C ARG A 55 -9.10 0.28 -10.43
N PHE A 56 -10.20 -0.06 -11.08
CA PHE A 56 -10.47 -1.43 -11.53
C PHE A 56 -9.60 -1.84 -12.71
N LYS A 57 -9.32 -0.91 -13.61
CA LYS A 57 -8.40 -1.13 -14.74
C LYS A 57 -6.99 -1.40 -14.24
N VAL A 58 -6.50 -0.57 -13.32
CA VAL A 58 -5.18 -0.74 -12.71
C VAL A 58 -5.09 -2.07 -11.96
N LEU A 59 -6.14 -2.42 -11.20
CA LEU A 59 -6.22 -3.70 -10.49
C LEU A 59 -6.15 -4.88 -11.45
N LYS A 60 -6.91 -4.85 -12.54
CA LYS A 60 -6.90 -5.91 -13.56
C LYS A 60 -5.54 -6.03 -14.25
N GLU A 61 -4.91 -4.91 -14.58
CA GLU A 61 -3.59 -4.90 -15.20
C GLU A 61 -2.50 -5.41 -14.25
N SER A 62 -2.59 -5.07 -12.96
CA SER A 62 -1.63 -5.51 -11.95
C SER A 62 -1.59 -7.03 -11.79
N GLN A 63 -2.71 -7.72 -11.99
CA GLN A 63 -2.78 -9.18 -11.92
C GLN A 63 -1.93 -9.88 -13.00
N LYS A 64 -1.65 -9.19 -14.09
CA LYS A 64 -0.84 -9.71 -15.21
C LYS A 64 0.65 -9.50 -15.00
N ARG A 65 1.05 -8.67 -14.06
CA ARG A 65 2.47 -8.35 -13.81
C ARG A 65 3.13 -9.45 -12.98
N VAL A 66 4.33 -9.83 -13.38
CA VAL A 66 5.16 -10.77 -12.62
C VAL A 66 5.83 -10.05 -11.45
N ASN A 67 6.29 -8.83 -11.68
CA ASN A 67 6.96 -7.99 -10.67
C ASN A 67 6.19 -6.67 -10.52
N PRO A 68 5.46 -6.47 -9.42
CA PRO A 68 4.79 -5.21 -9.16
C PRO A 68 5.81 -4.10 -8.88
N LEU A 69 5.47 -2.87 -9.29
CA LEU A 69 6.24 -1.69 -8.93
C LEU A 69 6.16 -1.44 -7.43
N GLY A 70 7.28 -1.40 -6.77
CA GLY A 70 7.36 -1.26 -5.32
C GLY A 70 8.74 -0.81 -4.85
N LEU A 71 9.14 -1.26 -3.67
CA LEU A 71 10.38 -0.80 -3.02
C LEU A 71 11.64 -1.00 -3.86
N LYS A 72 11.71 -2.06 -4.65
CA LYS A 72 12.89 -2.33 -5.49
C LYS A 72 13.06 -1.34 -6.64
N GLU A 73 11.96 -0.84 -7.16
CA GLU A 73 11.89 0.08 -8.30
C GLU A 73 11.80 1.55 -7.86
N CYS A 74 11.62 1.78 -6.56
CA CYS A 74 11.51 3.12 -6.00
C CYS A 74 12.88 3.82 -6.05
N ARG A 75 12.94 4.94 -6.76
CA ARG A 75 14.13 5.78 -6.83
C ARG A 75 13.92 7.02 -5.99
N TYR A 76 14.82 7.25 -5.05
CA TYR A 76 14.79 8.42 -4.17
C TYR A 76 16.17 8.76 -3.65
N ASN A 77 16.37 9.99 -3.27
CA ASN A 77 17.54 10.45 -2.55
C ASN A 77 17.12 11.01 -1.20
N VAL A 78 17.75 10.56 -0.13
CA VAL A 78 17.55 11.14 1.20
C VAL A 78 18.39 12.41 1.27
N THR A 79 17.72 13.55 1.47
CA THR A 79 18.39 14.85 1.55
C THR A 79 18.68 15.28 2.99
N ASP A 80 17.90 14.79 3.95
CA ASP A 80 18.06 15.13 5.35
C ASP A 80 17.39 14.11 6.26
N ILE A 81 17.94 13.89 7.45
CA ILE A 81 17.34 13.05 8.52
C ILE A 81 17.48 13.83 9.83
N ILE A 82 16.35 14.21 10.42
CA ILE A 82 16.27 14.91 11.69
C ILE A 82 15.57 14.03 12.71
N GLN A 83 16.26 13.68 13.79
CA GLN A 83 15.69 12.94 14.89
C GLN A 83 15.18 13.90 15.97
N THR A 84 13.94 13.68 16.42
CA THR A 84 13.33 14.37 17.55
C THR A 84 12.98 13.34 18.64
N GLU A 85 12.49 13.80 19.77
CA GLU A 85 12.06 12.89 20.85
C GLU A 85 10.87 12.02 20.45
N LEU A 86 10.00 12.48 19.54
CA LEU A 86 8.74 11.82 19.21
C LEU A 86 8.74 11.15 17.82
N PHE A 87 9.59 11.59 16.93
CA PHE A 87 9.61 11.07 15.55
C PHE A 87 10.95 11.34 14.86
N THR A 88 11.17 10.62 13.77
CA THR A 88 12.27 10.88 12.83
C THR A 88 11.69 11.51 11.57
N HIS A 89 12.16 12.69 11.22
CA HIS A 89 11.78 13.38 9.99
C HIS A 89 12.80 13.07 8.89
N ILE A 90 12.37 12.41 7.84
CA ILE A 90 13.19 12.03 6.69
C ILE A 90 12.73 12.83 5.49
N LYS A 91 13.62 13.66 4.94
CA LYS A 91 13.38 14.39 3.69
C LYS A 91 13.92 13.61 2.52
N VAL A 92 13.10 13.38 1.52
CA VAL A 92 13.47 12.64 0.31
C VAL A 92 13.17 13.44 -0.93
N MET A 93 14.01 13.30 -1.94
CA MET A 93 13.77 13.79 -3.29
C MET A 93 13.43 12.60 -4.17
N LEU A 94 12.28 12.65 -4.84
CA LEU A 94 11.85 11.64 -5.80
C LEU A 94 12.45 11.95 -7.17
N GLY A 95 12.89 10.94 -7.85
CA GLY A 95 13.46 11.17 -9.17
C GLY A 95 13.85 9.93 -9.91
#